data_0ce56a0cab7fbed56adcfdd64ab2f429
#
_entry.id   0ce56a0cab7fbed56adcfdd64ab2f429
#
_cell.length_a   1.000
_cell.length_b   1.000
_cell.length_c   1.000
_cell.angle_alpha   90.00
_cell.angle_beta   90.00
_cell.angle_gamma   90.00
#
_symmetry.space_group_name_H-M   'P 1'
#
loop_
_entity.id
_entity.type
_entity.pdbx_description
1 polymer ?
#
loop_
_entity_poly.entity_id
_entity_poly.type
_entity_poly.pdbx_seq_one_letter_code
_entity_poly.pdbx_strand_id
1 'polypeptide(L)'
;MTSGGYHRDYGCGIRVLNGEKTGYAYSESTDYTSLLKAAQAASAISNSAGDPTRAGYKGVEIKGINDFYPMKKDLRQAPPSGFVPLLRKLDSAIRAADTRVIKVVAGLSYSVSEILMYNSLGELTEDLRPLCSLNATVVFKQGDSIQTKSVSKSLRQGAEFYSDELVRELATRLTSGIDAMFEAKRPAGGQMSVVMAAGASGILLHEAMGHAFEADFNRKGQSIFSDKMGSRVCRAGINIVDDATVPDLRGSLNFDDEGVPGQKTYMVTDGVLTSYLHDRISARYFDVAPTGNGRRESFRYNPIPRMRSTYMENGSDWTLDDLIRRARNGIFVDEFANGEVKIGEGDFTFYVKSGFLIEDGRLTMPIKDVNIIGNGPQALSDIEAVAGDLKIDEGRWTCGKGQSAPVSCGIPSVLIKNLTVGGGL
;
A
#
# COMPACT_ATOMS: atom_id res chain seq x y z
N MET A 1 3.38 26.95 -13.27
CA MET A 1 3.93 25.57 -13.40
C MET A 1 5.43 25.71 -13.28
N THR A 2 6.03 25.00 -12.34
CA THR A 2 7.47 25.11 -12.07
C THR A 2 8.29 24.08 -12.86
N SER A 3 7.73 22.89 -13.11
CA SER A 3 8.37 21.85 -13.90
C SER A 3 7.33 20.84 -14.40
N GLY A 4 7.68 20.10 -15.42
CA GLY A 4 6.96 18.94 -15.92
C GLY A 4 7.92 18.06 -16.71
N GLY A 5 7.71 16.75 -16.72
CA GLY A 5 8.54 15.79 -17.40
C GLY A 5 7.71 14.65 -17.98
N TYR A 6 8.24 14.04 -19.02
CA TYR A 6 7.71 12.82 -19.63
C TYR A 6 8.86 11.80 -19.71
N HIS A 7 8.57 10.59 -19.34
CA HIS A 7 9.52 9.49 -19.43
C HIS A 7 8.84 8.29 -20.09
N ARG A 8 9.56 7.61 -20.98
CA ARG A 8 9.14 6.33 -21.56
C ARG A 8 10.22 5.29 -21.25
N ASP A 9 9.80 4.18 -20.68
CA ASP A 9 10.64 3.04 -20.37
C ASP A 9 10.18 1.82 -21.16
N TYR A 10 11.12 0.99 -21.60
CA TYR A 10 10.85 -0.13 -22.48
C TYR A 10 11.91 -1.21 -22.32
N GLY A 11 11.50 -2.46 -22.28
CA GLY A 11 12.42 -3.58 -22.18
C GLY A 11 11.74 -4.90 -21.80
N CYS A 12 12.54 -5.93 -21.63
CA CYS A 12 12.10 -7.26 -21.29
C CYS A 12 12.93 -7.83 -20.14
N GLY A 13 12.29 -8.41 -19.13
CA GLY A 13 12.93 -9.20 -18.07
C GLY A 13 12.68 -10.69 -18.30
N ILE A 14 13.71 -11.49 -18.19
CA ILE A 14 13.66 -12.96 -18.35
C ILE A 14 14.08 -13.61 -17.05
N ARG A 15 13.22 -14.48 -16.52
CA ARG A 15 13.48 -15.26 -15.32
C ARG A 15 13.52 -16.76 -15.60
N VAL A 16 14.51 -17.43 -15.07
CA VAL A 16 14.61 -18.89 -15.09
C VAL A 16 14.59 -19.41 -13.65
N LEU A 17 13.67 -20.33 -13.37
CA LEU A 17 13.56 -21.01 -12.08
C LEU A 17 14.11 -22.43 -12.19
N ASN A 18 15.02 -22.80 -11.29
CA ASN A 18 15.54 -24.14 -11.13
C ASN A 18 15.43 -24.55 -9.64
N GLY A 19 14.33 -25.20 -9.29
CA GLY A 19 13.96 -25.39 -7.89
C GLY A 19 13.71 -24.03 -7.22
N GLU A 20 14.48 -23.73 -6.17
CA GLU A 20 14.47 -22.45 -5.48
C GLU A 20 15.46 -21.41 -6.05
N LYS A 21 16.34 -21.85 -6.94
CA LYS A 21 17.33 -20.97 -7.58
C LYS A 21 16.64 -20.13 -8.65
N THR A 22 16.94 -18.85 -8.64
CA THR A 22 16.43 -17.90 -9.61
C THR A 22 17.57 -17.28 -10.38
N GLY A 23 17.55 -17.42 -11.69
CA GLY A 23 18.34 -16.59 -12.59
C GLY A 23 17.45 -15.51 -13.19
N TYR A 24 17.95 -14.28 -13.20
CA TYR A 24 17.24 -13.13 -13.78
C TYR A 24 18.19 -12.29 -14.60
N ALA A 25 17.76 -11.93 -15.79
CA ALA A 25 18.43 -10.96 -16.64
C ALA A 25 17.40 -10.12 -17.40
N TYR A 26 17.78 -8.92 -17.79
CA TYR A 26 16.88 -8.03 -18.54
C TYR A 26 17.62 -7.42 -19.76
N SER A 27 16.84 -6.91 -20.69
CA SER A 27 17.32 -6.17 -21.83
C SER A 27 16.41 -4.97 -22.10
N GLU A 28 17.00 -3.83 -22.43
CA GLU A 28 16.31 -2.64 -22.93
C GLU A 28 16.01 -2.73 -24.43
N SER A 29 16.48 -3.79 -25.10
CA SER A 29 16.14 -4.13 -26.48
C SER A 29 15.37 -5.45 -26.52
N THR A 30 14.35 -5.53 -27.39
CA THR A 30 13.53 -6.71 -27.59
C THR A 30 13.82 -7.44 -28.91
N ASP A 31 14.96 -7.14 -29.55
CA ASP A 31 15.43 -7.94 -30.69
C ASP A 31 15.82 -9.35 -30.24
N TYR A 32 15.75 -10.30 -31.17
CA TYR A 32 16.02 -11.72 -30.91
C TYR A 32 17.37 -11.96 -30.25
N THR A 33 18.43 -11.29 -30.72
CA THR A 33 19.80 -11.50 -30.23
C THR A 33 19.94 -11.02 -28.77
N SER A 34 19.38 -9.88 -28.45
CA SER A 34 19.40 -9.30 -27.10
C SER A 34 18.59 -10.15 -26.13
N LEU A 35 17.41 -10.62 -26.53
CA LEU A 35 16.59 -11.52 -25.71
C LEU A 35 17.26 -12.88 -25.49
N LEU A 36 17.91 -13.43 -26.53
CA LEU A 36 18.64 -14.69 -26.40
C LEU A 36 19.81 -14.58 -25.41
N LYS A 37 20.58 -13.50 -25.47
CA LYS A 37 21.67 -13.23 -24.51
C LYS A 37 21.13 -13.14 -23.08
N ALA A 38 20.03 -12.41 -22.86
CA ALA A 38 19.40 -12.29 -21.55
C ALA A 38 18.90 -13.66 -21.04
N ALA A 39 18.28 -14.47 -21.90
CA ALA A 39 17.83 -15.82 -21.57
C ALA A 39 19.00 -16.75 -21.18
N GLN A 40 20.09 -16.71 -21.93
CA GLN A 40 21.31 -17.47 -21.63
C GLN A 40 21.92 -17.04 -20.28
N ALA A 41 22.00 -15.74 -20.00
CA ALA A 41 22.49 -15.21 -18.73
C ALA A 41 21.59 -15.66 -17.56
N ALA A 42 20.28 -15.54 -17.67
CA ALA A 42 19.34 -15.99 -16.65
C ALA A 42 19.45 -17.50 -16.39
N SER A 43 19.60 -18.30 -17.46
CA SER A 43 19.79 -19.74 -17.36
C SER A 43 21.10 -20.11 -16.63
N ALA A 44 22.20 -19.44 -16.98
CA ALA A 44 23.50 -19.64 -16.33
C ALA A 44 23.48 -19.30 -14.85
N ILE A 45 22.85 -18.17 -14.46
CA ILE A 45 22.71 -17.73 -13.05
C ILE A 45 21.90 -18.74 -12.24
N SER A 46 20.84 -19.32 -12.81
CA SER A 46 20.04 -20.34 -12.13
C SER A 46 20.75 -21.68 -11.95
N ASN A 47 21.96 -21.80 -12.50
CA ASN A 47 22.74 -23.04 -12.56
C ASN A 47 21.92 -24.20 -13.12
N SER A 48 21.21 -23.96 -14.21
CA SER A 48 20.35 -24.91 -14.90
C SER A 48 21.10 -25.84 -15.84
N ALA A 49 22.40 -26.08 -15.61
CA ALA A 49 23.24 -27.00 -16.37
C ALA A 49 22.91 -28.51 -16.16
N GLY A 50 21.80 -28.83 -15.52
CA GLY A 50 21.19 -30.14 -15.57
C GLY A 50 20.31 -30.24 -16.81
N ASP A 51 20.26 -31.37 -17.45
CA ASP A 51 19.53 -31.74 -18.65
C ASP A 51 18.33 -30.80 -18.93
N PRO A 52 18.41 -29.99 -20.00
CA PRO A 52 17.25 -29.23 -20.40
C PRO A 52 16.22 -30.26 -20.86
N THR A 53 15.40 -30.77 -19.99
CA THR A 53 14.07 -31.18 -20.40
C THR A 53 13.53 -29.96 -21.10
N ARG A 54 13.74 -29.88 -22.41
CA ARG A 54 13.10 -28.91 -23.29
C ARG A 54 11.64 -29.02 -22.94
N ALA A 55 11.14 -28.10 -22.14
CA ALA A 55 9.71 -27.93 -22.04
C ALA A 55 9.27 -27.79 -23.48
N GLY A 56 8.68 -28.86 -24.02
CA GLY A 56 8.22 -28.84 -25.41
C GLY A 56 7.35 -27.62 -25.54
N TYR A 57 7.47 -26.90 -26.66
CA TYR A 57 6.60 -25.76 -26.95
C TYR A 57 5.16 -26.23 -26.71
N LYS A 58 4.56 -25.79 -25.64
CA LYS A 58 3.13 -25.90 -25.38
C LYS A 58 2.54 -24.69 -26.08
N GLY A 59 1.57 -24.86 -26.95
CA GLY A 59 0.94 -23.76 -27.67
C GLY A 59 0.64 -22.55 -26.78
N VAL A 60 0.42 -21.39 -27.35
CA VAL A 60 0.11 -20.17 -26.60
C VAL A 60 -1.37 -20.22 -26.18
N GLU A 61 -1.63 -20.16 -24.87
CA GLU A 61 -2.97 -19.97 -24.31
C GLU A 61 -3.07 -18.54 -23.78
N ILE A 62 -3.95 -17.74 -24.37
CA ILE A 62 -4.25 -16.39 -23.88
C ILE A 62 -5.18 -16.52 -22.69
N LYS A 63 -4.73 -16.10 -21.51
CA LYS A 63 -5.55 -16.10 -20.29
C LYS A 63 -6.53 -14.92 -20.33
N GLY A 64 -7.80 -15.22 -20.14
CA GLY A 64 -8.85 -14.21 -19.97
C GLY A 64 -8.63 -13.35 -18.72
N ILE A 65 -9.02 -12.08 -18.78
CA ILE A 65 -8.79 -11.08 -17.73
C ILE A 65 -10.09 -10.77 -16.99
N ASN A 66 -10.00 -10.67 -15.66
CA ASN A 66 -10.88 -9.79 -14.90
C ASN A 66 -10.29 -8.39 -14.99
N ASP A 67 -11.03 -7.41 -15.47
CA ASP A 67 -10.56 -6.03 -15.56
C ASP A 67 -10.99 -5.25 -14.32
N PHE A 68 -10.10 -5.16 -13.35
CA PHE A 68 -10.35 -4.45 -12.09
C PHE A 68 -10.12 -2.93 -12.19
N TYR A 69 -9.58 -2.43 -13.32
CA TYR A 69 -9.27 -1.00 -13.51
C TYR A 69 -9.42 -0.56 -14.98
N PRO A 70 -10.64 -0.66 -15.53
CA PRO A 70 -10.87 -0.25 -16.91
C PRO A 70 -10.66 1.25 -17.09
N MET A 71 -9.84 1.65 -18.06
CA MET A 71 -9.69 3.05 -18.43
C MET A 71 -10.89 3.50 -19.27
N LYS A 72 -11.69 4.44 -18.78
CA LYS A 72 -12.79 5.05 -19.56
C LYS A 72 -12.27 6.08 -20.56
N LYS A 73 -11.20 6.80 -20.20
CA LYS A 73 -10.51 7.78 -21.05
C LYS A 73 -9.03 7.46 -21.07
N ASP A 74 -8.50 7.11 -22.22
CA ASP A 74 -7.13 6.66 -22.37
C ASP A 74 -6.11 7.77 -22.05
N LEU A 75 -5.31 7.53 -21.01
CA LEU A 75 -4.23 8.44 -20.58
C LEU A 75 -3.15 8.65 -21.62
N ARG A 76 -2.93 7.67 -22.51
CA ARG A 76 -1.92 7.75 -23.59
C ARG A 76 -2.27 8.81 -24.62
N GLN A 77 -3.56 9.18 -24.71
CA GLN A 77 -4.08 10.23 -25.60
C GLN A 77 -4.20 11.59 -24.92
N ALA A 78 -3.98 11.67 -23.59
CA ALA A 78 -4.14 12.89 -22.82
C ALA A 78 -2.79 13.63 -22.66
N PRO A 79 -2.59 14.79 -23.32
CA PRO A 79 -1.35 15.54 -23.16
C PRO A 79 -1.23 16.10 -21.74
N PRO A 80 -0.04 16.07 -21.11
CA PRO A 80 0.18 16.58 -19.74
C PRO A 80 -0.26 18.05 -19.56
N SER A 81 -0.14 18.85 -20.61
CA SER A 81 -0.56 20.26 -20.62
C SER A 81 -2.07 20.44 -20.42
N GLY A 82 -2.87 19.45 -20.80
CA GLY A 82 -4.34 19.48 -20.64
C GLY A 82 -4.78 19.47 -19.17
N PHE A 83 -3.92 19.02 -18.25
CA PHE A 83 -4.20 18.97 -16.80
C PHE A 83 -3.73 20.21 -16.03
N VAL A 84 -3.00 21.15 -16.66
CA VAL A 84 -2.55 22.38 -16.00
C VAL A 84 -3.73 23.24 -15.47
N PRO A 85 -4.86 23.38 -16.19
CA PRO A 85 -6.02 24.09 -15.66
C PRO A 85 -6.57 23.48 -14.35
N LEU A 86 -6.52 22.16 -14.20
CA LEU A 86 -6.96 21.48 -12.98
C LEU A 86 -6.10 21.86 -11.76
N LEU A 87 -4.77 21.93 -11.92
CA LEU A 87 -3.87 22.39 -10.86
C LEU A 87 -4.14 23.83 -10.44
N ARG A 88 -4.44 24.71 -11.40
CA ARG A 88 -4.84 26.10 -11.11
C ARG A 88 -6.17 26.19 -10.36
N LYS A 89 -7.17 25.37 -10.76
CA LYS A 89 -8.44 25.27 -10.04
C LYS A 89 -8.22 24.83 -8.60
N LEU A 90 -7.35 23.83 -8.37
CA LEU A 90 -7.03 23.33 -7.04
C LEU A 90 -6.38 24.41 -6.17
N ASP A 91 -5.37 25.13 -6.69
CA ASP A 91 -4.74 26.25 -5.98
C ASP A 91 -5.76 27.35 -5.62
N SER A 92 -6.60 27.74 -6.58
CA SER A 92 -7.64 28.75 -6.37
C SER A 92 -8.68 28.32 -5.32
N ALA A 93 -9.12 27.05 -5.38
CA ALA A 93 -10.09 26.52 -4.42
C ALA A 93 -9.53 26.49 -2.99
N ILE A 94 -8.27 26.08 -2.82
CA ILE A 94 -7.59 26.07 -1.52
C ILE A 94 -7.47 27.47 -0.94
N ARG A 95 -7.02 28.45 -1.74
CA ARG A 95 -6.87 29.85 -1.28
C ARG A 95 -8.19 30.54 -0.99
N ALA A 96 -9.24 30.18 -1.71
CA ALA A 96 -10.59 30.69 -1.44
C ALA A 96 -11.19 30.12 -0.14
N ALA A 97 -10.81 28.90 0.24
CA ALA A 97 -11.34 28.23 1.42
C ALA A 97 -10.70 28.70 2.74
N ASP A 98 -9.43 29.16 2.73
CA ASP A 98 -8.75 29.62 3.94
C ASP A 98 -7.74 30.75 3.63
N THR A 99 -7.95 31.91 4.23
CA THR A 99 -7.11 33.11 4.03
C THR A 99 -5.72 33.01 4.64
N ARG A 100 -5.46 32.05 5.51
CA ARG A 100 -4.15 31.76 6.13
C ARG A 100 -3.19 31.05 5.20
N VAL A 101 -3.64 30.63 4.02
CA VAL A 101 -2.79 29.95 3.02
C VAL A 101 -1.74 30.89 2.47
N ILE A 102 -0.46 30.60 2.77
CA ILE A 102 0.67 31.36 2.26
C ILE A 102 1.39 30.67 1.10
N LYS A 103 1.31 29.32 1.01
CA LYS A 103 1.92 28.55 -0.08
C LYS A 103 1.10 27.31 -0.43
N VAL A 104 0.97 27.04 -1.71
CA VAL A 104 0.40 25.79 -2.24
C VAL A 104 1.42 25.17 -3.20
N VAL A 105 1.71 23.90 -3.02
CA VAL A 105 2.48 23.09 -3.96
C VAL A 105 1.58 21.93 -4.39
N ALA A 106 1.14 21.96 -5.63
CA ALA A 106 0.29 20.91 -6.18
C ALA A 106 1.01 20.19 -7.33
N GLY A 107 0.84 18.89 -7.41
CA GLY A 107 1.42 18.05 -8.44
C GLY A 107 0.46 16.96 -8.88
N LEU A 108 0.51 16.61 -10.15
CA LEU A 108 -0.13 15.42 -10.69
C LEU A 108 0.89 14.55 -11.41
N SER A 109 0.64 13.27 -11.40
CA SER A 109 1.40 12.30 -12.20
C SER A 109 0.49 11.19 -12.68
N TYR A 110 0.77 10.68 -13.85
CA TYR A 110 0.14 9.46 -14.35
C TYR A 110 1.14 8.62 -15.11
N SER A 111 0.88 7.33 -15.16
CA SER A 111 1.60 6.37 -15.98
C SER A 111 0.64 5.32 -16.54
N VAL A 112 1.03 4.72 -17.65
CA VAL A 112 0.38 3.53 -18.19
C VAL A 112 1.47 2.53 -18.49
N SER A 113 1.39 1.33 -17.89
CA SER A 113 2.29 0.23 -18.19
C SER A 113 1.54 -0.80 -19.03
N GLU A 114 2.04 -1.05 -20.22
CA GLU A 114 1.59 -2.13 -21.11
C GLU A 114 2.48 -3.34 -20.86
N ILE A 115 1.90 -4.43 -20.39
CA ILE A 115 2.63 -5.62 -19.95
C ILE A 115 2.20 -6.80 -20.81
N LEU A 116 3.18 -7.46 -21.41
CA LEU A 116 3.02 -8.75 -22.06
C LEU A 116 3.90 -9.75 -21.32
N MET A 117 3.34 -10.86 -20.89
CA MET A 117 4.06 -11.88 -20.14
C MET A 117 3.78 -13.27 -20.73
N TYR A 118 4.85 -14.01 -20.96
CA TYR A 118 4.80 -15.39 -21.42
C TYR A 118 5.62 -16.28 -20.50
N ASN A 119 5.16 -17.50 -20.23
CA ASN A 119 5.89 -18.46 -19.43
C ASN A 119 6.01 -19.84 -20.14
N SER A 120 6.88 -20.70 -19.61
CA SER A 120 7.13 -22.03 -20.16
C SER A 120 5.95 -23.02 -20.03
N LEU A 121 4.88 -22.64 -19.32
CA LEU A 121 3.63 -23.40 -19.28
C LEU A 121 2.75 -23.14 -20.53
N GLY A 122 3.16 -22.21 -21.40
CA GLY A 122 2.41 -21.79 -22.57
C GLY A 122 1.41 -20.66 -22.29
N GLU A 123 1.42 -20.09 -21.09
CA GLU A 123 0.49 -19.03 -20.69
C GLU A 123 0.99 -17.67 -21.21
N LEU A 124 0.13 -16.96 -21.92
CA LEU A 124 0.33 -15.57 -22.35
C LEU A 124 -0.69 -14.70 -21.63
N THR A 125 -0.21 -13.68 -20.95
CA THR A 125 -1.04 -12.69 -20.27
C THR A 125 -0.71 -11.29 -20.76
N GLU A 126 -1.75 -10.49 -20.96
CA GLU A 126 -1.65 -9.06 -21.28
C GLU A 126 -2.32 -8.25 -20.18
N ASP A 127 -1.72 -7.13 -19.80
CA ASP A 127 -2.29 -6.24 -18.80
C ASP A 127 -1.97 -4.78 -19.11
N LEU A 128 -2.95 -3.92 -18.98
CA LEU A 128 -2.83 -2.49 -19.15
C LEU A 128 -3.03 -1.81 -17.80
N ARG A 129 -1.94 -1.36 -17.19
CA ARG A 129 -1.93 -0.85 -15.81
C ARG A 129 -1.85 0.68 -15.76
N PRO A 130 -2.98 1.40 -15.73
CA PRO A 130 -2.97 2.83 -15.48
C PRO A 130 -2.64 3.11 -14.02
N LEU A 131 -2.10 4.29 -13.75
CA LEU A 131 -1.93 4.81 -12.40
C LEU A 131 -1.95 6.32 -12.44
N CYS A 132 -2.94 6.92 -11.79
CA CYS A 132 -3.11 8.35 -11.65
C CYS A 132 -2.82 8.81 -10.23
N SER A 133 -2.31 10.02 -10.07
CA SER A 133 -2.13 10.64 -8.75
C SER A 133 -2.32 12.15 -8.84
N LEU A 134 -3.00 12.72 -7.85
CA LEU A 134 -3.05 14.16 -7.59
C LEU A 134 -2.68 14.38 -6.13
N ASN A 135 -1.76 15.29 -5.87
CA ASN A 135 -1.35 15.63 -4.51
C ASN A 135 -1.20 17.15 -4.37
N ALA A 136 -1.40 17.63 -3.16
CA ALA A 136 -1.04 18.99 -2.81
C ALA A 136 -0.54 19.08 -1.37
N THR A 137 0.36 20.04 -1.17
CA THR A 137 0.87 20.46 0.14
C THR A 137 0.57 21.95 0.31
N VAL A 138 -0.04 22.29 1.42
CA VAL A 138 -0.44 23.66 1.75
C VAL A 138 0.26 24.10 3.03
N VAL A 139 0.83 25.29 3.01
CA VAL A 139 1.41 25.94 4.18
C VAL A 139 0.47 27.05 4.63
N PHE A 140 0.08 26.99 5.89
CA PHE A 140 -0.78 27.96 6.56
C PHE A 140 0.03 28.76 7.57
N LYS A 141 -0.31 30.03 7.76
CA LYS A 141 0.30 30.90 8.77
C LYS A 141 -0.79 31.61 9.58
N GLN A 142 -0.65 31.54 10.91
CA GLN A 142 -1.53 32.26 11.85
C GLN A 142 -0.63 32.91 12.92
N GLY A 143 -0.50 34.24 12.89
CA GLY A 143 0.50 34.95 13.69
C GLY A 143 1.92 34.48 13.28
N ASP A 144 2.70 34.05 14.27
CA ASP A 144 4.05 33.48 14.04
C ASP A 144 4.04 31.96 13.85
N SER A 145 2.91 31.30 14.05
CA SER A 145 2.77 29.86 13.88
C SER A 145 2.58 29.46 12.42
N ILE A 146 3.24 28.35 12.01
CA ILE A 146 3.15 27.79 10.66
C ILE A 146 2.71 26.34 10.78
N GLN A 147 1.72 25.95 9.97
CA GLN A 147 1.27 24.58 9.84
C GLN A 147 1.35 24.13 8.39
N THR A 148 1.63 22.84 8.18
CA THR A 148 1.71 22.26 6.83
C THR A 148 0.80 21.04 6.75
N LYS A 149 -0.08 21.01 5.76
CA LYS A 149 -0.95 19.86 5.49
C LYS A 149 -0.76 19.36 4.08
N SER A 150 -0.65 18.04 3.92
CA SER A 150 -0.50 17.36 2.63
C SER A 150 -1.59 16.32 2.47
N VAL A 151 -2.18 16.26 1.29
CA VAL A 151 -3.17 15.25 0.91
C VAL A 151 -2.82 14.73 -0.48
N SER A 152 -3.01 13.44 -0.69
CA SER A 152 -2.89 12.81 -2.00
C SER A 152 -4.05 11.86 -2.25
N LYS A 153 -4.38 11.69 -3.53
CA LYS A 153 -5.26 10.61 -4.01
C LYS A 153 -4.60 9.94 -5.21
N SER A 154 -4.66 8.61 -5.27
CA SER A 154 -4.03 7.83 -6.34
C SER A 154 -4.82 6.57 -6.62
N LEU A 155 -5.26 6.40 -7.85
CA LEU A 155 -6.08 5.28 -8.30
C LEU A 155 -5.57 4.74 -9.65
N ARG A 156 -5.97 3.51 -9.97
CA ARG A 156 -5.79 2.90 -11.30
C ARG A 156 -6.99 3.25 -12.16
N GLN A 157 -6.96 4.45 -12.73
CA GLN A 157 -8.01 4.95 -13.62
C GLN A 157 -7.41 5.62 -14.84
N GLY A 158 -8.25 5.94 -15.82
CA GLY A 158 -7.88 6.76 -16.98
C GLY A 158 -7.89 8.25 -16.67
N ALA A 159 -7.93 9.08 -17.72
CA ALA A 159 -7.94 10.54 -17.58
C ALA A 159 -9.21 11.09 -16.88
N GLU A 160 -10.26 10.28 -16.74
CA GLU A 160 -11.47 10.60 -15.96
C GLU A 160 -11.19 10.83 -14.47
N PHE A 161 -10.09 10.31 -13.94
CA PHE A 161 -9.63 10.57 -12.57
C PHE A 161 -9.47 12.07 -12.28
N TYR A 162 -8.96 12.83 -13.24
CA TYR A 162 -8.70 14.26 -13.11
C TYR A 162 -9.96 15.08 -13.33
N SER A 163 -10.79 15.17 -12.31
CA SER A 163 -12.13 15.80 -12.35
C SER A 163 -12.24 17.01 -11.43
N ASP A 164 -13.24 17.84 -11.65
CA ASP A 164 -13.58 18.97 -10.77
C ASP A 164 -14.06 18.48 -9.38
N GLU A 165 -14.60 17.27 -9.30
CA GLU A 165 -14.99 16.65 -8.04
C GLU A 165 -13.75 16.30 -7.19
N LEU A 166 -12.72 15.71 -7.81
CA LEU A 166 -11.44 15.46 -7.15
C LEU A 166 -10.80 16.74 -6.62
N VAL A 167 -10.89 17.85 -7.39
CA VAL A 167 -10.40 19.17 -6.94
C VAL A 167 -11.13 19.62 -5.67
N ARG A 168 -12.47 19.51 -5.65
CA ARG A 168 -13.27 19.89 -4.47
C ARG A 168 -12.94 19.01 -3.26
N GLU A 169 -12.86 17.69 -3.47
CA GLU A 169 -12.48 16.73 -2.41
C GLU A 169 -11.14 17.10 -1.78
N LEU A 170 -10.10 17.27 -2.60
CA LEU A 170 -8.76 17.57 -2.09
C LEU A 170 -8.69 18.93 -1.41
N ALA A 171 -9.32 19.96 -1.97
CA ALA A 171 -9.37 21.30 -1.36
C ALA A 171 -10.04 21.24 0.02
N THR A 172 -11.17 20.54 0.16
CA THR A 172 -11.87 20.36 1.44
C THR A 172 -10.98 19.61 2.44
N ARG A 173 -10.38 18.48 2.04
CA ARG A 173 -9.49 17.70 2.92
C ARG A 173 -8.26 18.48 3.37
N LEU A 174 -7.69 19.35 2.51
CA LEU A 174 -6.52 20.18 2.83
C LEU A 174 -6.83 21.30 3.80
N THR A 175 -8.03 21.87 3.76
CA THR A 175 -8.41 23.02 4.58
C THR A 175 -9.21 22.64 5.84
N SER A 176 -9.77 21.44 5.91
CA SER A 176 -10.45 20.96 7.12
C SER A 176 -9.45 20.70 8.27
N GLY A 177 -9.89 20.92 9.52
CA GLY A 177 -9.13 20.61 10.72
C GLY A 177 -7.89 21.48 10.98
N ILE A 178 -7.69 22.57 10.23
CA ILE A 178 -6.52 23.45 10.37
C ILE A 178 -6.50 24.16 11.72
N ASP A 179 -7.65 24.53 12.25
CA ASP A 179 -7.75 25.19 13.58
C ASP A 179 -7.21 24.25 14.67
N ALA A 180 -7.63 22.98 14.65
CA ALA A 180 -7.12 21.97 15.56
C ALA A 180 -5.59 21.80 15.45
N MET A 181 -5.02 21.89 14.24
CA MET A 181 -3.55 21.81 14.06
C MET A 181 -2.83 22.99 14.71
N PHE A 182 -3.37 24.20 14.66
CA PHE A 182 -2.79 25.37 15.33
C PHE A 182 -2.92 25.30 16.85
N GLU A 183 -4.01 24.73 17.36
CA GLU A 183 -4.30 24.56 18.79
C GLU A 183 -3.61 23.34 19.40
N ALA A 184 -3.12 22.41 18.58
CA ALA A 184 -2.57 21.13 19.00
C ALA A 184 -1.39 21.28 19.98
N LYS A 185 -1.41 20.46 21.03
CA LYS A 185 -0.40 20.39 22.09
C LYS A 185 0.16 18.99 22.20
N ARG A 186 1.32 18.88 22.83
CA ARG A 186 1.93 17.60 23.13
C ARG A 186 1.24 16.98 24.35
N PRO A 187 0.72 15.75 24.28
CA PRO A 187 0.17 15.05 25.42
C PRO A 187 1.28 14.50 26.32
N ALA A 188 0.93 14.08 27.52
CA ALA A 188 1.82 13.30 28.38
C ALA A 188 2.09 11.93 27.73
N GLY A 189 3.35 11.48 27.77
CA GLY A 189 3.73 10.15 27.33
C GLY A 189 3.37 9.07 28.34
N GLY A 190 3.30 7.82 27.89
CA GLY A 190 3.04 6.65 28.71
C GLY A 190 2.40 5.51 27.94
N GLN A 191 2.11 4.41 28.64
CA GLN A 191 1.28 3.33 28.09
C GLN A 191 -0.19 3.71 28.21
N MET A 192 -0.92 3.63 27.10
CA MET A 192 -2.33 4.01 27.08
C MET A 192 -3.11 3.32 25.96
N SER A 193 -4.43 3.48 26.00
CA SER A 193 -5.32 3.07 24.93
C SER A 193 -5.17 4.01 23.73
N VAL A 194 -5.15 3.44 22.54
CA VAL A 194 -5.11 4.19 21.27
C VAL A 194 -6.30 3.79 20.40
N VAL A 195 -7.14 4.75 20.08
CA VAL A 195 -8.19 4.59 19.06
C VAL A 195 -7.63 5.12 17.76
N MET A 196 -7.64 4.30 16.71
CA MET A 196 -7.18 4.68 15.36
C MET A 196 -8.37 4.81 14.43
N ALA A 197 -8.41 5.90 13.66
CA ALA A 197 -9.44 6.13 12.66
C ALA A 197 -9.36 5.14 11.50
N ALA A 198 -10.49 4.86 10.87
CA ALA A 198 -10.58 4.05 9.67
C ALA A 198 -9.79 4.67 8.49
N GLY A 199 -9.25 3.83 7.62
CA GLY A 199 -8.56 4.24 6.40
C GLY A 199 -7.05 4.25 6.51
N ALA A 200 -6.41 5.41 6.55
CA ALA A 200 -4.94 5.57 6.53
C ALA A 200 -4.22 4.87 7.69
N SER A 201 -4.91 4.64 8.81
CA SER A 201 -4.39 3.83 9.92
C SER A 201 -4.08 2.37 9.54
N GLY A 202 -4.56 1.91 8.37
CA GLY A 202 -4.18 0.63 7.78
C GLY A 202 -2.68 0.45 7.52
N ILE A 203 -1.90 1.55 7.56
CA ILE A 203 -0.44 1.49 7.56
C ILE A 203 0.09 0.63 8.73
N LEU A 204 -0.61 0.60 9.87
CA LEU A 204 -0.28 -0.29 10.97
C LEU A 204 -0.25 -1.76 10.52
N LEU A 205 -1.27 -2.21 9.79
CA LEU A 205 -1.32 -3.59 9.30
C LEU A 205 -0.23 -3.85 8.26
N HIS A 206 0.02 -2.89 7.39
CA HIS A 206 1.05 -2.98 6.37
C HIS A 206 2.43 -3.19 6.98
N GLU A 207 2.78 -2.40 7.98
CA GLU A 207 4.10 -2.45 8.62
C GLU A 207 4.17 -3.55 9.69
N ALA A 208 3.21 -3.61 10.62
CA ALA A 208 3.28 -4.51 11.76
C ALA A 208 3.18 -5.99 11.41
N MET A 209 2.56 -6.33 10.27
CA MET A 209 2.35 -7.71 9.86
C MET A 209 2.50 -7.97 8.37
N GLY A 210 2.11 -7.05 7.49
CA GLY A 210 2.05 -7.30 6.05
C GLY A 210 3.40 -7.74 5.49
N HIS A 211 4.46 -7.01 5.77
CA HIS A 211 5.83 -7.41 5.39
C HIS A 211 6.27 -8.72 6.05
N ALA A 212 5.89 -8.94 7.30
CA ALA A 212 6.24 -10.17 8.01
C ALA A 212 5.48 -11.40 7.50
N PHE A 213 4.39 -11.20 6.73
CA PHE A 213 3.63 -12.28 6.07
C PHE A 213 4.07 -12.53 4.62
N GLU A 214 5.01 -11.75 4.07
CA GLU A 214 5.61 -12.04 2.77
C GLU A 214 6.42 -13.34 2.85
N ALA A 215 6.09 -14.31 2.01
CA ALA A 215 6.50 -15.70 2.19
C ALA A 215 7.99 -15.95 1.97
N ASP A 216 8.71 -15.06 1.29
CA ASP A 216 10.18 -15.19 1.12
C ASP A 216 10.95 -14.96 2.44
N PHE A 217 10.45 -14.11 3.34
CA PHE A 217 10.99 -13.98 4.70
C PHE A 217 10.67 -15.20 5.54
N ASN A 218 9.42 -15.69 5.47
CA ASN A 218 8.97 -16.85 6.23
C ASN A 218 9.69 -18.14 5.80
N ARG A 219 9.90 -18.33 4.49
CA ARG A 219 10.65 -19.46 3.95
C ARG A 219 12.10 -19.51 4.45
N LYS A 220 12.68 -18.38 4.75
CA LYS A 220 14.06 -18.23 5.23
C LYS A 220 14.16 -18.14 6.76
N GLY A 221 13.05 -18.27 7.49
CA GLY A 221 13.03 -18.11 8.94
C GLY A 221 13.40 -16.69 9.44
N GLN A 222 13.16 -15.66 8.62
CA GLN A 222 13.55 -14.27 8.89
C GLN A 222 12.39 -13.40 9.39
N SER A 223 11.18 -13.96 9.47
CA SER A 223 10.01 -13.27 9.99
C SER A 223 9.68 -13.75 11.39
N ILE A 224 9.20 -12.83 12.24
CA ILE A 224 8.66 -13.15 13.57
C ILE A 224 7.43 -14.08 13.50
N PHE A 225 6.81 -14.21 12.33
CA PHE A 225 5.69 -15.11 12.07
C PHE A 225 6.11 -16.42 11.36
N SER A 226 7.40 -16.66 11.16
CA SER A 226 7.87 -17.97 10.68
C SER A 226 7.39 -19.05 11.64
N ASP A 227 6.95 -20.18 11.11
CA ASP A 227 6.39 -21.32 11.86
C ASP A 227 5.14 -21.01 12.71
N LYS A 228 4.43 -19.90 12.43
CA LYS A 228 3.18 -19.52 13.10
C LYS A 228 1.92 -19.86 12.31
N MET A 229 2.04 -20.56 11.18
CA MET A 229 0.89 -21.02 10.40
C MET A 229 -0.04 -21.85 11.26
N GLY A 230 -1.35 -21.56 11.23
CA GLY A 230 -2.37 -22.17 12.07
C GLY A 230 -2.41 -21.66 13.51
N SER A 231 -1.52 -20.75 13.90
CA SER A 231 -1.51 -20.16 15.24
C SER A 231 -2.41 -18.92 15.30
N ARG A 232 -2.99 -18.66 16.48
CA ARG A 232 -3.70 -17.41 16.75
C ARG A 232 -2.71 -16.27 16.85
N VAL A 233 -2.90 -15.23 16.01
CA VAL A 233 -2.03 -14.05 15.93
C VAL A 233 -2.75 -12.76 16.33
N CYS A 234 -4.07 -12.79 16.44
CA CYS A 234 -4.89 -11.71 16.98
C CYS A 234 -6.22 -12.25 17.55
N ARG A 235 -7.07 -11.35 18.00
CA ARG A 235 -8.36 -11.69 18.61
C ARG A 235 -9.25 -12.46 17.62
N ALA A 236 -10.11 -13.35 18.14
CA ALA A 236 -11.18 -13.99 17.37
C ALA A 236 -12.13 -12.93 16.76
N GLY A 237 -12.67 -13.24 15.59
CA GLY A 237 -13.52 -12.34 14.81
C GLY A 237 -12.75 -11.37 13.92
N ILE A 238 -11.42 -11.35 13.95
CA ILE A 238 -10.60 -10.49 13.10
C ILE A 238 -10.18 -11.26 11.84
N ASN A 239 -10.50 -10.69 10.67
CA ASN A 239 -10.02 -11.14 9.38
C ASN A 239 -9.12 -10.08 8.76
N ILE A 240 -7.97 -10.50 8.22
CA ILE A 240 -7.03 -9.61 7.53
C ILE A 240 -6.71 -10.21 6.18
N VAL A 241 -6.83 -9.41 5.15
CA VAL A 241 -6.71 -9.83 3.76
C VAL A 241 -5.69 -9.00 2.99
N ASP A 242 -5.15 -9.57 1.93
CA ASP A 242 -4.47 -8.87 0.86
C ASP A 242 -5.23 -9.13 -0.45
N ASP A 243 -5.78 -8.07 -1.05
CA ASP A 243 -6.79 -8.16 -2.10
C ASP A 243 -6.37 -7.39 -3.35
N ALA A 244 -6.25 -8.09 -4.48
CA ALA A 244 -5.98 -7.50 -5.79
C ALA A 244 -7.25 -7.10 -6.54
N THR A 245 -8.44 -7.50 -6.06
CA THR A 245 -9.68 -7.47 -6.85
C THR A 245 -10.57 -6.26 -6.59
N VAL A 246 -10.23 -5.43 -5.61
CA VAL A 246 -10.98 -4.20 -5.32
C VAL A 246 -10.82 -3.22 -6.48
N PRO A 247 -11.93 -2.77 -7.12
CA PRO A 247 -11.83 -1.93 -8.31
C PRO A 247 -11.01 -0.65 -8.09
N ASP A 248 -10.25 -0.28 -9.11
CA ASP A 248 -9.51 0.98 -9.23
C ASP A 248 -8.43 1.24 -8.17
N LEU A 249 -8.30 0.44 -7.13
CA LEU A 249 -7.30 0.70 -6.09
C LEU A 249 -5.88 0.61 -6.63
N ARG A 250 -5.00 1.40 -6.05
CA ARG A 250 -3.58 1.47 -6.38
C ARG A 250 -2.88 0.10 -6.26
N GLY A 251 -3.29 -0.72 -5.29
CA GLY A 251 -2.77 -2.09 -5.08
C GLY A 251 -3.38 -3.15 -5.99
N SER A 252 -4.47 -2.88 -6.71
CA SER A 252 -5.18 -3.87 -7.53
C SER A 252 -4.37 -4.33 -8.73
N LEU A 253 -4.50 -5.60 -9.08
CA LEU A 253 -3.81 -6.24 -10.21
C LEU A 253 -4.70 -7.30 -10.85
N ASN A 254 -4.82 -7.26 -12.18
CA ASN A 254 -5.47 -8.30 -12.96
C ASN A 254 -4.63 -9.60 -12.91
N PHE A 255 -3.30 -9.44 -13.01
CA PHE A 255 -2.29 -10.48 -12.79
C PHE A 255 -1.11 -9.90 -12.01
N ASP A 256 -0.44 -10.73 -11.22
CA ASP A 256 0.88 -10.40 -10.71
C ASP A 256 1.96 -10.49 -11.81
N ASP A 257 3.20 -10.22 -11.46
CA ASP A 257 4.31 -10.23 -12.42
C ASP A 257 4.90 -11.64 -12.65
N GLU A 258 4.18 -12.67 -12.25
CA GLU A 258 4.41 -14.08 -12.57
C GLU A 258 3.25 -14.71 -13.37
N GLY A 259 2.24 -13.92 -13.75
CA GLY A 259 1.05 -14.37 -14.49
C GLY A 259 0.01 -15.09 -13.64
N VAL A 260 0.06 -14.94 -12.32
CA VAL A 260 -0.94 -15.47 -11.42
C VAL A 260 -2.10 -14.48 -11.33
N PRO A 261 -3.37 -14.91 -11.55
CA PRO A 261 -4.52 -14.01 -11.48
C PRO A 261 -4.63 -13.30 -10.13
N GLY A 262 -5.04 -12.02 -10.18
CA GLY A 262 -5.37 -11.25 -8.99
C GLY A 262 -6.51 -11.90 -8.20
N GLN A 263 -6.35 -11.99 -6.90
CA GLN A 263 -7.29 -12.66 -6.00
C GLN A 263 -7.28 -12.01 -4.63
N LYS A 264 -8.30 -12.31 -3.83
CA LYS A 264 -8.37 -11.97 -2.42
C LYS A 264 -7.76 -13.12 -1.61
N THR A 265 -6.74 -12.82 -0.83
CA THR A 265 -6.04 -13.79 0.03
C THR A 265 -6.30 -13.47 1.49
N TYR A 266 -6.90 -14.38 2.22
CA TYR A 266 -7.05 -14.29 3.67
C TYR A 266 -5.74 -14.70 4.34
N MET A 267 -5.02 -13.73 4.87
CA MET A 267 -3.81 -13.99 5.66
C MET A 267 -4.18 -14.41 7.09
N VAL A 268 -5.21 -13.77 7.65
CA VAL A 268 -5.75 -14.10 8.97
C VAL A 268 -7.25 -14.30 8.85
N THR A 269 -7.72 -15.42 9.36
CA THR A 269 -9.15 -15.77 9.44
C THR A 269 -9.51 -16.05 10.89
N ASP A 270 -10.52 -15.37 11.41
CA ASP A 270 -10.94 -15.48 12.81
C ASP A 270 -9.77 -15.37 13.81
N GLY A 271 -8.82 -14.50 13.53
CA GLY A 271 -7.63 -14.28 14.35
C GLY A 271 -6.54 -15.33 14.21
N VAL A 272 -6.69 -16.31 13.34
CA VAL A 272 -5.70 -17.37 13.07
C VAL A 272 -4.96 -17.08 11.77
N LEU A 273 -3.63 -17.22 11.77
CA LEU A 273 -2.80 -17.11 10.56
C LEU A 273 -3.08 -18.29 9.62
N THR A 274 -3.65 -18.02 8.45
CA THR A 274 -4.12 -19.02 7.48
C THR A 274 -3.35 -19.03 6.17
N SER A 275 -2.64 -17.94 5.84
CA SER A 275 -1.81 -17.88 4.64
C SER A 275 -0.70 -16.84 4.78
N TYR A 276 0.42 -17.10 4.13
CA TYR A 276 1.40 -16.08 3.75
C TYR A 276 1.06 -15.53 2.36
N LEU A 277 1.78 -14.48 1.94
CA LEU A 277 1.71 -13.93 0.60
C LEU A 277 2.77 -14.60 -0.29
N HIS A 278 2.33 -15.41 -1.23
CA HIS A 278 3.19 -16.30 -2.00
C HIS A 278 3.44 -15.81 -3.44
N ASP A 279 4.72 -15.84 -3.84
CA ASP A 279 5.14 -15.98 -5.23
C ASP A 279 5.21 -17.48 -5.61
N ARG A 280 5.58 -17.79 -6.85
CA ARG A 280 5.69 -19.19 -7.31
C ARG A 280 6.77 -20.00 -6.57
N ILE A 281 7.87 -19.36 -6.13
CA ILE A 281 8.96 -20.04 -5.41
C ILE A 281 8.49 -20.42 -4.02
N SER A 282 7.95 -19.49 -3.27
CA SER A 282 7.48 -19.74 -1.91
C SER A 282 6.25 -20.65 -1.89
N ALA A 283 5.35 -20.52 -2.86
CA ALA A 283 4.21 -21.41 -3.00
C ALA A 283 4.65 -22.87 -3.17
N ARG A 284 5.66 -23.10 -4.03
CA ARG A 284 6.25 -24.44 -4.19
C ARG A 284 6.93 -24.94 -2.92
N TYR A 285 7.66 -24.07 -2.21
CA TYR A 285 8.34 -24.43 -0.96
C TYR A 285 7.36 -24.89 0.12
N PHE A 286 6.23 -24.20 0.27
CA PHE A 286 5.20 -24.51 1.26
C PHE A 286 4.15 -25.50 0.75
N ASP A 287 4.27 -26.00 -0.47
CA ASP A 287 3.31 -26.91 -1.14
C ASP A 287 1.87 -26.35 -1.16
N VAL A 288 1.76 -25.09 -1.55
CA VAL A 288 0.48 -24.37 -1.66
C VAL A 288 0.35 -23.69 -3.03
N ALA A 289 -0.85 -23.22 -3.38
CA ALA A 289 -1.05 -22.41 -4.57
C ALA A 289 -0.43 -20.99 -4.40
N PRO A 290 0.11 -20.37 -5.47
CA PRO A 290 0.55 -18.98 -5.43
C PRO A 290 -0.64 -18.06 -5.22
N THR A 291 -0.42 -16.98 -4.46
CA THR A 291 -1.49 -16.04 -4.06
C THR A 291 -1.60 -14.80 -4.97
N GLY A 292 -0.81 -14.74 -6.05
CA GLY A 292 -0.78 -13.58 -6.96
C GLY A 292 -0.07 -12.37 -6.35
N ASN A 293 0.96 -12.65 -5.56
CA ASN A 293 1.76 -11.63 -4.88
C ASN A 293 3.20 -11.53 -5.42
N GLY A 294 3.55 -12.26 -6.49
CA GLY A 294 4.83 -12.17 -7.16
C GLY A 294 4.94 -10.86 -7.95
N ARG A 295 5.43 -9.77 -7.34
CA ARG A 295 5.44 -8.43 -7.92
C ARG A 295 6.84 -7.89 -8.14
N ARG A 296 6.99 -7.00 -9.12
CA ARG A 296 8.25 -6.28 -9.43
C ARG A 296 7.99 -4.80 -9.71
N GLU A 297 9.02 -3.98 -9.54
CA GLU A 297 8.97 -2.56 -9.86
C GLU A 297 8.92 -2.31 -11.38
N SER A 298 9.76 -3.02 -12.13
CA SER A 298 9.84 -2.94 -13.59
C SER A 298 10.48 -4.21 -14.18
N PHE A 299 10.64 -4.25 -15.50
CA PHE A 299 11.34 -5.34 -16.18
C PHE A 299 12.81 -5.51 -15.76
N ARG A 300 13.40 -4.55 -15.03
CA ARG A 300 14.77 -4.65 -14.50
C ARG A 300 14.86 -5.44 -13.20
N TYR A 301 13.73 -5.74 -12.57
CA TYR A 301 13.67 -6.40 -11.26
C TYR A 301 13.04 -7.79 -11.33
N ASN A 302 13.58 -8.71 -10.53
CA ASN A 302 12.98 -10.01 -10.33
C ASN A 302 11.71 -9.90 -9.48
N PRO A 303 10.60 -10.56 -9.84
CA PRO A 303 9.42 -10.66 -8.98
C PRO A 303 9.74 -11.30 -7.63
N ILE A 304 9.17 -10.72 -6.58
CA ILE A 304 9.26 -11.20 -5.19
C ILE A 304 7.88 -11.04 -4.52
N PRO A 305 7.61 -11.76 -3.42
CA PRO A 305 6.37 -11.57 -2.66
C PRO A 305 6.21 -10.12 -2.19
N ARG A 306 5.08 -9.51 -2.53
CA ARG A 306 4.73 -8.13 -2.17
C ARG A 306 3.22 -8.00 -1.93
N MET A 307 2.88 -7.17 -0.95
CA MET A 307 1.49 -6.76 -0.69
C MET A 307 0.86 -6.03 -1.89
N ARG A 308 -0.47 -6.02 -1.94
CA ARG A 308 -1.33 -5.33 -2.92
C ARG A 308 -2.23 -4.34 -2.22
N SER A 309 -3.46 -4.71 -1.88
CA SER A 309 -4.34 -3.92 -1.02
C SER A 309 -4.57 -4.71 0.27
N THR A 310 -3.82 -4.35 1.31
CA THR A 310 -3.87 -5.03 2.60
C THR A 310 -4.83 -4.31 3.53
N TYR A 311 -5.85 -5.01 4.04
CA TYR A 311 -6.81 -4.40 4.95
C TYR A 311 -7.41 -5.42 5.94
N MET A 312 -7.91 -4.88 7.06
CA MET A 312 -8.75 -5.62 8.01
C MET A 312 -10.22 -5.49 7.57
N GLU A 313 -10.97 -6.57 7.59
CA GLU A 313 -12.41 -6.53 7.33
C GLU A 313 -13.16 -5.85 8.49
N ASN A 314 -14.40 -5.43 8.24
CA ASN A 314 -15.27 -4.88 9.28
C ASN A 314 -15.38 -5.85 10.47
N GLY A 315 -15.38 -5.28 11.65
CA GLY A 315 -15.65 -6.01 12.88
C GLY A 315 -17.15 -6.13 13.16
N SER A 316 -17.53 -5.76 14.37
CA SER A 316 -18.91 -5.74 14.83
C SER A 316 -19.60 -4.39 14.53
N ASP A 317 -20.85 -4.24 15.00
CA ASP A 317 -21.65 -3.01 14.88
C ASP A 317 -21.16 -1.81 15.73
N TRP A 318 -19.94 -1.87 16.27
CA TRP A 318 -19.31 -0.76 16.98
C TRP A 318 -19.06 0.41 16.04
N THR A 319 -19.33 1.62 16.53
CA THR A 319 -18.99 2.88 15.86
C THR A 319 -17.67 3.43 16.41
N LEU A 320 -17.07 4.40 15.71
CA LEU A 320 -15.90 5.13 16.21
C LEU A 320 -16.20 5.78 17.60
N ASP A 321 -17.38 6.36 17.77
CA ASP A 321 -17.78 6.97 19.04
C ASP A 321 -17.88 5.94 20.18
N ASP A 322 -18.28 4.70 19.88
CA ASP A 322 -18.29 3.61 20.85
C ASP A 322 -16.86 3.26 21.29
N LEU A 323 -15.92 3.20 20.33
CA LEU A 323 -14.51 2.95 20.64
C LEU A 323 -13.91 4.05 21.51
N ILE A 324 -14.20 5.32 21.22
CA ILE A 324 -13.74 6.47 22.02
C ILE A 324 -14.30 6.39 23.44
N ARG A 325 -15.61 6.13 23.60
CA ARG A 325 -16.23 5.93 24.93
C ARG A 325 -15.61 4.76 25.70
N ARG A 326 -15.31 3.67 24.99
CA ARG A 326 -14.73 2.45 25.58
C ARG A 326 -13.26 2.64 25.98
N ALA A 327 -12.50 3.43 25.25
CA ALA A 327 -11.12 3.76 25.59
C ALA A 327 -11.01 4.50 26.93
N ARG A 328 -12.01 5.30 27.27
CA ARG A 328 -12.11 6.19 28.45
C ARG A 328 -10.99 7.23 28.50
N ASN A 329 -9.74 6.81 28.58
CA ASN A 329 -8.55 7.66 28.60
C ASN A 329 -7.52 7.12 27.63
N GLY A 330 -6.85 8.02 26.90
CA GLY A 330 -5.85 7.65 25.87
C GLY A 330 -5.77 8.69 24.77
N ILE A 331 -5.47 8.25 23.55
CA ILE A 331 -5.46 9.12 22.37
C ILE A 331 -6.32 8.55 21.25
N PHE A 332 -6.89 9.45 20.46
CA PHE A 332 -7.45 9.18 19.14
C PHE A 332 -6.45 9.64 18.09
N VAL A 333 -6.12 8.78 17.14
CA VAL A 333 -5.27 9.07 15.99
C VAL A 333 -6.14 9.14 14.75
N ASP A 334 -6.16 10.32 14.13
CA ASP A 334 -6.88 10.57 12.89
C ASP A 334 -6.03 10.24 11.67
N GLU A 335 -4.78 10.73 11.64
CA GLU A 335 -3.83 10.46 10.55
C GLU A 335 -2.41 10.18 11.08
N PHE A 336 -1.72 9.26 10.41
CA PHE A 336 -0.28 9.05 10.57
C PHE A 336 0.52 9.82 9.52
N ALA A 337 1.72 10.28 9.89
CA ALA A 337 2.65 10.92 8.95
C ALA A 337 3.51 9.89 8.22
N ASN A 338 4.10 8.97 8.94
CA ASN A 338 4.93 7.86 8.47
C ASN A 338 5.07 6.80 9.55
N GLY A 339 5.75 5.70 9.23
CA GLY A 339 6.07 4.63 10.17
C GLY A 339 7.25 3.80 9.69
N GLU A 340 7.83 3.07 10.61
CA GLU A 340 8.93 2.12 10.40
C GLU A 340 8.65 0.83 11.15
N VAL A 341 9.10 -0.29 10.58
CA VAL A 341 9.05 -1.62 11.22
C VAL A 341 10.35 -2.37 11.08
N LYS A 342 10.72 -3.12 12.12
CA LYS A 342 11.78 -4.12 12.08
C LYS A 342 11.15 -5.51 11.88
N ILE A 343 11.17 -6.01 10.66
CA ILE A 343 10.42 -7.22 10.24
C ILE A 343 10.77 -8.45 11.10
N GLY A 344 12.04 -8.64 11.47
CA GLY A 344 12.48 -9.78 12.27
C GLY A 344 12.08 -9.71 13.74
N GLU A 345 11.97 -8.51 14.30
CA GLU A 345 11.64 -8.24 15.71
C GLU A 345 10.16 -7.88 15.88
N GLY A 346 9.54 -7.34 14.82
CA GLY A 346 8.16 -6.87 14.83
C GLY A 346 7.94 -5.51 15.49
N ASP A 347 9.01 -4.83 15.94
CA ASP A 347 8.92 -3.52 16.56
C ASP A 347 8.59 -2.45 15.53
N PHE A 348 7.67 -1.57 15.86
CA PHE A 348 7.27 -0.46 15.01
C PHE A 348 7.29 0.89 15.75
N THR A 349 7.47 1.95 14.98
CA THR A 349 7.27 3.33 15.41
C THR A 349 6.45 4.08 14.38
N PHE A 350 5.35 4.72 14.79
CA PHE A 350 4.51 5.55 13.94
C PHE A 350 4.44 6.97 14.46
N TYR A 351 4.55 7.94 13.55
CA TYR A 351 4.40 9.36 13.83
C TYR A 351 2.95 9.78 13.61
N VAL A 352 2.31 10.30 14.65
CA VAL A 352 0.95 10.83 14.58
C VAL A 352 0.98 12.22 13.95
N LYS A 353 0.23 12.37 12.85
CA LYS A 353 0.09 13.65 12.15
C LYS A 353 -1.02 14.50 12.73
N SER A 354 -2.14 13.89 13.07
CA SER A 354 -3.29 14.54 13.70
C SER A 354 -4.03 13.57 14.61
N GLY A 355 -4.59 14.09 15.67
CA GLY A 355 -5.37 13.32 16.63
C GLY A 355 -5.85 14.18 17.80
N PHE A 356 -6.43 13.52 18.78
CA PHE A 356 -7.00 14.16 19.98
C PHE A 356 -6.68 13.33 21.23
N LEU A 357 -6.58 14.00 22.36
CA LEU A 357 -6.59 13.35 23.66
C LEU A 357 -8.02 12.83 23.95
N ILE A 358 -8.11 11.65 24.54
CA ILE A 358 -9.36 11.08 25.03
C ILE A 358 -9.35 11.18 26.55
N GLU A 359 -10.35 11.87 27.12
CA GLU A 359 -10.57 11.99 28.54
C GLU A 359 -12.04 11.68 28.83
N ASP A 360 -12.28 10.78 29.78
CA ASP A 360 -13.62 10.32 30.16
C ASP A 360 -14.51 9.90 28.98
N GLY A 361 -13.88 9.27 27.97
CA GLY A 361 -14.57 8.77 26.78
C GLY A 361 -15.00 9.85 25.79
N ARG A 362 -14.34 11.00 25.78
CA ARG A 362 -14.59 12.12 24.85
C ARG A 362 -13.29 12.66 24.28
N LEU A 363 -13.35 13.15 23.03
CA LEU A 363 -12.25 13.88 22.43
C LEU A 363 -12.17 15.28 23.08
N THR A 364 -10.97 15.66 23.51
CA THR A 364 -10.75 16.93 24.21
C THR A 364 -9.72 17.79 23.48
N MET A 365 -8.46 17.67 23.78
CA MET A 365 -7.38 18.50 23.24
C MET A 365 -6.81 17.92 21.94
N PRO A 366 -6.69 18.69 20.85
CA PRO A 366 -5.93 18.24 19.69
C PRO A 366 -4.44 18.03 20.03
N ILE A 367 -3.85 16.97 19.49
CA ILE A 367 -2.49 16.54 19.82
C ILE A 367 -1.55 16.62 18.62
N LYS A 368 -0.25 16.85 18.88
CA LYS A 368 0.85 16.84 17.92
C LYS A 368 2.13 16.32 18.55
N ASP A 369 3.14 16.08 17.72
CA ASP A 369 4.49 15.64 18.13
C ASP A 369 4.44 14.36 18.98
N VAL A 370 3.68 13.38 18.50
CA VAL A 370 3.42 12.11 19.17
C VAL A 370 3.91 10.96 18.34
N ASN A 371 4.61 10.04 18.98
CA ASN A 371 4.99 8.76 18.42
C ASN A 371 4.21 7.65 19.12
N ILE A 372 3.80 6.65 18.36
CA ILE A 372 3.26 5.39 18.87
C ILE A 372 4.30 4.32 18.63
N ILE A 373 4.72 3.65 19.68
CA ILE A 373 5.71 2.60 19.67
C ILE A 373 5.05 1.32 20.16
N GLY A 374 5.30 0.23 19.47
CA GLY A 374 4.76 -1.07 19.83
C GLY A 374 5.48 -2.21 19.11
N ASN A 375 4.96 -3.41 19.35
CA ASN A 375 5.39 -4.62 18.67
C ASN A 375 4.19 -5.20 17.92
N GLY A 376 4.36 -5.57 16.65
CA GLY A 376 3.28 -5.98 15.77
C GLY A 376 2.41 -7.11 16.33
N PRO A 377 2.97 -8.28 16.69
CA PRO A 377 2.23 -9.37 17.33
C PRO A 377 1.48 -8.93 18.59
N GLN A 378 2.11 -8.12 19.44
CA GLN A 378 1.49 -7.65 20.68
C GLN A 378 0.34 -6.69 20.38
N ALA A 379 0.54 -5.72 19.48
CA ALA A 379 -0.49 -4.77 19.10
C ALA A 379 -1.73 -5.46 18.50
N LEU A 380 -1.52 -6.50 17.69
CA LEU A 380 -2.62 -7.30 17.14
C LEU A 380 -3.38 -8.09 18.20
N SER A 381 -2.67 -8.63 19.21
CA SER A 381 -3.28 -9.30 20.36
C SER A 381 -4.05 -8.32 21.25
N ASP A 382 -3.59 -7.08 21.37
CA ASP A 382 -4.16 -6.03 22.21
C ASP A 382 -5.31 -5.25 21.51
N ILE A 383 -5.69 -5.63 20.28
CA ILE A 383 -6.91 -5.10 19.65
C ILE A 383 -8.11 -5.51 20.51
N GLU A 384 -8.75 -4.54 21.16
CA GLU A 384 -9.91 -4.79 22.02
C GLU A 384 -11.22 -4.78 21.26
N ALA A 385 -11.36 -3.87 20.29
CA ALA A 385 -12.58 -3.70 19.52
C ALA A 385 -12.29 -3.17 18.11
N VAL A 386 -13.10 -3.60 17.16
CA VAL A 386 -13.04 -3.22 15.74
C VAL A 386 -14.41 -2.74 15.32
N ALA A 387 -14.51 -1.57 14.72
CA ALA A 387 -15.76 -0.97 14.24
C ALA A 387 -16.22 -1.55 12.90
N GLY A 388 -17.40 -1.12 12.43
CA GLY A 388 -18.00 -1.51 11.16
C GLY A 388 -17.81 -0.48 10.03
N ASP A 389 -16.78 0.38 10.10
CA ASP A 389 -16.59 1.54 9.25
C ASP A 389 -15.35 1.44 8.34
N LEU A 390 -15.02 0.23 7.87
CA LEU A 390 -13.87 0.00 6.99
C LEU A 390 -13.75 1.07 5.90
N LYS A 391 -12.56 1.65 5.81
CA LYS A 391 -12.13 2.45 4.66
C LYS A 391 -10.80 1.92 4.16
N ILE A 392 -10.63 1.88 2.84
CA ILE A 392 -9.34 1.66 2.21
C ILE A 392 -8.84 3.03 1.78
N ASP A 393 -7.65 3.40 2.21
CA ASP A 393 -7.08 4.71 1.90
C ASP A 393 -6.64 4.77 0.44
N GLU A 394 -7.05 5.84 -0.24
CA GLU A 394 -6.74 6.11 -1.63
C GLU A 394 -5.50 7.02 -1.80
N GLY A 395 -4.70 7.15 -0.78
CA GLY A 395 -3.44 7.91 -0.80
C GLY A 395 -2.39 7.29 -1.71
N ARG A 396 -1.30 8.03 -1.93
CA ARG A 396 -0.19 7.62 -2.80
C ARG A 396 0.78 6.69 -2.06
N TRP A 397 0.30 5.54 -1.60
CA TRP A 397 1.13 4.57 -0.89
C TRP A 397 2.08 3.84 -1.83
N THR A 398 3.35 3.77 -1.45
CA THR A 398 4.38 3.03 -2.17
C THR A 398 5.21 2.26 -1.16
N CYS A 399 5.22 0.95 -1.31
CA CYS A 399 5.94 0.03 -0.45
C CYS A 399 7.36 -0.20 -0.98
N GLY A 400 8.36 -0.17 -0.11
CA GLY A 400 9.77 -0.42 -0.43
C GLY A 400 10.27 -1.76 0.13
N LYS A 401 10.88 -2.60 -0.70
CA LYS A 401 11.57 -3.84 -0.32
C LYS A 401 12.68 -4.14 -1.33
N GLY A 402 13.73 -3.31 -1.33
CA GLY A 402 14.75 -3.35 -2.38
C GLY A 402 14.25 -2.90 -3.76
N GLN A 403 12.97 -2.82 -3.95
CA GLN A 403 12.26 -2.31 -5.12
C GLN A 403 10.90 -1.74 -4.70
N SER A 404 10.37 -0.79 -5.47
CA SER A 404 9.12 -0.10 -5.17
C SER A 404 7.90 -0.81 -5.73
N ALA A 405 6.79 -0.83 -4.99
CA ALA A 405 5.51 -1.30 -5.51
C ALA A 405 4.35 -0.40 -5.06
N PRO A 406 3.41 -0.03 -5.97
CA PRO A 406 2.18 0.64 -5.59
C PRO A 406 1.32 -0.28 -4.71
N VAL A 407 0.82 0.22 -3.59
CA VAL A 407 -0.02 -0.53 -2.66
C VAL A 407 -1.20 0.32 -2.19
N SER A 408 -2.19 -0.33 -1.59
CA SER A 408 -3.24 0.31 -0.81
C SER A 408 -3.29 -0.34 0.58
N CYS A 409 -3.72 0.40 1.58
CA CYS A 409 -3.95 -0.13 2.92
C CYS A 409 -5.27 0.37 3.47
N GLY A 410 -5.87 -0.41 4.35
CA GLY A 410 -7.16 -0.06 4.94
C GLY A 410 -7.38 -0.74 6.27
N ILE A 411 -8.23 -0.12 7.08
CA ILE A 411 -8.64 -0.64 8.38
C ILE A 411 -9.98 0.00 8.76
N PRO A 412 -10.88 -0.71 9.47
CA PRO A 412 -11.92 -0.06 10.23
C PRO A 412 -11.34 0.74 11.40
N SER A 413 -12.10 1.59 12.05
CA SER A 413 -11.67 2.16 13.33
C SER A 413 -11.40 1.05 14.35
N VAL A 414 -10.28 1.14 15.07
CA VAL A 414 -9.84 0.12 16.04
C VAL A 414 -9.44 0.73 17.37
N LEU A 415 -9.73 0.03 18.44
CA LEU A 415 -9.21 0.31 19.78
C LEU A 415 -8.13 -0.71 20.12
N ILE A 416 -6.91 -0.24 20.36
CA ILE A 416 -5.77 -1.05 20.81
C ILE A 416 -5.36 -0.58 22.21
N LYS A 417 -5.16 -1.52 23.11
CA LYS A 417 -4.68 -1.24 24.47
C LYS A 417 -3.16 -1.30 24.56
N ASN A 418 -2.63 -0.71 25.61
CA ASN A 418 -1.25 -0.86 26.05
C ASN A 418 -0.18 -0.46 25.01
N LEU A 419 -0.48 0.49 24.11
CA LEU A 419 0.55 1.04 23.25
C LEU A 419 1.35 2.13 23.99
N THR A 420 2.66 2.18 23.70
CA THR A 420 3.51 3.24 24.21
C THR A 420 3.34 4.48 23.37
N VAL A 421 2.86 5.55 23.99
CA VAL A 421 2.71 6.87 23.39
C VAL A 421 3.80 7.76 23.96
N GLY A 422 4.63 8.31 23.09
CA GLY A 422 5.73 9.19 23.45
C GLY A 422 5.75 10.45 22.61
N GLY A 423 6.29 11.55 23.18
CA GLY A 423 6.64 12.69 22.36
C GLY A 423 8.09 12.53 21.86
N GLY A 424 8.37 12.91 20.62
CA GLY A 424 9.73 12.97 20.10
C GLY A 424 10.65 13.79 21.05
N LEU A 425 11.90 13.42 21.14
CA LEU A 425 12.95 14.15 21.86
C LEU A 425 13.13 15.56 21.31
#